data_138d906a46bb6309df41c5dc9da83bae
#
_entry.id   138d906a46bb6309df41c5dc9da83bae
#
_cell.length_a   1.000
_cell.length_b   1.000
_cell.length_c   1.000
_cell.angle_alpha   90.00
_cell.angle_beta   90.00
_cell.angle_gamma   90.00
#
_symmetry.space_group_name_H-M   'P 1'
#
loop_
_entity.id
_entity.type
_entity.pdbx_description
1 polymer ?
#
loop_
_entity_poly.entity_id
_entity_poly.type
_entity_poly.pdbx_seq_one_letter_code
_entity_poly.pdbx_strand_id
1 'polypeptide(L)'
;MGMYTGLRFKGTVKEEFRDSFEDIAMHGRWAESDDYMFYAFGCDYRASFIPCGCLAYMPEEWEIESIDRKYAIDTDGFDRTYDKESGRWTFQCSLKNYDDTIEKFLNMVPYFVEDVEHAEVFYEEWDCSEKWELIDGKMVMTNDKFVNYTHSDLGFC
;
A
#
# COMPACT_ATOMS: atom_id res chain seq x y z
N MET A 1 3.66 23.09 3.45
CA MET A 1 3.27 21.99 4.30
C MET A 1 2.77 20.84 3.48
N GLY A 2 3.35 19.71 3.69
CA GLY A 2 2.94 18.54 2.94
C GLY A 2 1.74 17.87 3.56
N MET A 3 0.89 17.34 2.71
CA MET A 3 -0.28 16.57 3.10
C MET A 3 0.05 15.10 2.95
N TYR A 4 -0.54 14.29 3.79
CA TYR A 4 -0.31 12.84 3.78
C TYR A 4 -1.27 12.12 2.86
N THR A 5 -0.77 11.11 2.18
CA THR A 5 -1.57 10.21 1.37
C THR A 5 -1.33 8.79 1.89
N GLY A 6 -2.40 8.06 2.10
CA GLY A 6 -2.33 6.69 2.59
C GLY A 6 -2.44 5.69 1.46
N LEU A 7 -1.85 4.52 1.71
CA LEU A 7 -1.90 3.39 0.80
C LEU A 7 -2.19 2.13 1.60
N ARG A 8 -3.19 1.39 1.19
CA ARG A 8 -3.50 0.06 1.69
C ARG A 8 -3.31 -0.95 0.58
N PHE A 9 -2.69 -2.06 0.90
CA PHE A 9 -2.35 -3.04 -0.12
C PHE A 9 -2.45 -4.46 0.40
N LYS A 10 -3.05 -5.33 -0.40
CA LYS A 10 -3.02 -6.78 -0.23
C LYS A 10 -2.78 -7.40 -1.60
N GLY A 11 -1.76 -8.22 -1.71
CA GLY A 11 -1.47 -8.87 -2.96
C GLY A 11 -0.54 -10.06 -2.79
N THR A 12 -0.27 -10.72 -3.89
CA THR A 12 0.59 -11.88 -3.94
C THR A 12 1.79 -11.59 -4.82
N VAL A 13 2.98 -11.67 -4.24
CA VAL A 13 4.24 -11.48 -4.94
C VAL A 13 4.52 -12.71 -5.82
N LYS A 14 4.99 -12.48 -7.04
CA LYS A 14 5.34 -13.54 -7.97
C LYS A 14 6.42 -14.43 -7.38
N GLU A 15 6.34 -15.73 -7.66
CA GLU A 15 7.22 -16.73 -7.09
C GLU A 15 8.70 -16.38 -7.25
N GLU A 16 9.09 -15.89 -8.40
CA GLU A 16 10.50 -15.56 -8.70
C GLU A 16 11.09 -14.47 -7.81
N PHE A 17 10.26 -13.66 -7.16
CA PHE A 17 10.74 -12.58 -6.28
C PHE A 17 10.64 -12.92 -4.80
N ARG A 18 9.93 -13.98 -4.43
CA ARG A 18 9.56 -14.23 -3.03
C ARG A 18 10.72 -14.34 -2.07
N ASP A 19 11.79 -15.03 -2.50
CA ASP A 19 12.92 -15.29 -1.62
C ASP A 19 13.72 -14.03 -1.28
N SER A 20 13.77 -13.08 -2.20
CA SER A 20 14.59 -11.87 -2.04
C SER A 20 13.78 -10.65 -1.58
N PHE A 21 12.49 -10.80 -1.37
CA PHE A 21 11.60 -9.66 -1.16
C PHE A 21 11.36 -9.31 0.32
N GLU A 22 11.77 -10.15 1.25
CA GLU A 22 11.40 -9.98 2.66
C GLU A 22 11.83 -8.63 3.26
N ASP A 23 13.06 -8.21 3.00
CA ASP A 23 13.53 -6.92 3.52
C ASP A 23 12.76 -5.75 2.94
N ILE A 24 12.34 -5.85 1.69
CA ILE A 24 11.50 -4.83 1.08
C ILE A 24 10.11 -4.87 1.69
N ALA A 25 9.52 -6.07 1.78
CA ALA A 25 8.16 -6.25 2.26
C ALA A 25 7.96 -5.77 3.69
N MET A 26 8.95 -5.95 4.53
CA MET A 26 8.85 -5.66 5.96
C MET A 26 9.55 -4.37 6.37
N HIS A 27 10.53 -3.91 5.63
CA HIS A 27 11.37 -2.77 6.03
C HIS A 27 11.53 -1.68 4.96
N GLY A 28 10.96 -1.86 3.79
CA GLY A 28 11.02 -0.85 2.73
C GLY A 28 12.43 -0.61 2.17
N ARG A 29 13.29 -1.62 2.18
CA ARG A 29 14.69 -1.48 1.76
C ARG A 29 14.87 -1.66 0.26
N TRP A 30 14.10 -0.93 -0.52
CA TRP A 30 14.14 -1.00 -1.98
C TRP A 30 15.52 -0.71 -2.55
N ALA A 31 16.18 0.32 -2.00
CA ALA A 31 17.48 0.77 -2.52
C ALA A 31 18.63 -0.22 -2.25
N GLU A 32 18.40 -1.22 -1.42
CA GLU A 32 19.39 -2.25 -1.12
C GLU A 32 19.19 -3.51 -1.98
N SER A 33 18.23 -3.49 -2.88
CA SER A 33 17.93 -4.65 -3.72
C SER A 33 18.94 -4.78 -4.88
N ASP A 34 19.22 -6.01 -5.25
CA ASP A 34 19.99 -6.33 -6.46
C ASP A 34 19.13 -6.22 -7.72
N ASP A 35 17.83 -6.17 -7.58
CA ASP A 35 16.92 -6.01 -8.71
C ASP A 35 16.89 -4.55 -9.13
N TYR A 36 17.14 -4.30 -10.42
CA TYR A 36 17.23 -2.95 -10.92
C TYR A 36 15.95 -2.14 -10.77
N MET A 37 14.79 -2.75 -10.98
CA MET A 37 13.51 -2.05 -10.86
C MET A 37 13.27 -1.62 -9.42
N PHE A 38 13.54 -2.50 -8.47
CA PHE A 38 13.40 -2.19 -7.05
C PHE A 38 14.41 -1.14 -6.62
N TYR A 39 15.64 -1.27 -7.06
CA TYR A 39 16.68 -0.30 -6.75
C TYR A 39 16.32 1.09 -7.30
N ALA A 40 15.88 1.16 -8.54
CA ALA A 40 15.49 2.42 -9.17
C ALA A 40 14.34 3.09 -8.43
N PHE A 41 13.32 2.31 -8.02
CA PHE A 41 12.25 2.83 -7.19
C PHE A 41 12.79 3.31 -5.85
N GLY A 42 13.70 2.56 -5.25
CA GLY A 42 14.33 2.91 -3.97
C GLY A 42 15.15 4.19 -3.98
N CYS A 43 15.52 4.67 -5.15
CA CYS A 43 16.20 5.96 -5.28
C CYS A 43 15.25 7.14 -5.11
N ASP A 44 13.95 6.92 -5.16
CA ASP A 44 12.96 7.94 -4.80
C ASP A 44 13.09 8.24 -3.30
N TYR A 45 13.09 9.51 -2.96
CA TYR A 45 13.33 9.97 -1.60
C TYR A 45 12.37 9.34 -0.57
N ARG A 46 11.15 9.08 -0.97
CA ARG A 46 10.11 8.57 -0.06
C ARG A 46 9.77 7.09 -0.26
N ALA A 47 10.50 6.39 -1.10
CA ALA A 47 10.22 4.98 -1.37
C ALA A 47 10.22 4.11 -0.11
N SER A 48 11.12 4.40 0.84
CA SER A 48 11.23 3.60 2.07
C SER A 48 10.00 3.71 2.97
N PHE A 49 9.12 4.69 2.74
CA PHE A 49 7.86 4.77 3.48
C PHE A 49 6.80 3.80 2.95
N ILE A 50 7.09 3.10 1.88
CA ILE A 50 6.28 1.98 1.42
C ILE A 50 7.08 0.70 1.73
N PRO A 51 6.63 -0.14 2.65
CA PRO A 51 5.35 -0.14 3.38
C PRO A 51 5.39 0.46 4.79
N CYS A 52 6.42 1.19 5.15
CA CYS A 52 6.76 1.48 6.56
C CYS A 52 6.27 2.81 7.10
N GLY A 53 5.71 3.68 6.29
CA GLY A 53 5.24 4.98 6.75
C GLY A 53 4.17 4.87 7.85
N CYS A 54 4.20 5.76 8.82
CA CYS A 54 3.17 5.78 9.87
C CYS A 54 1.85 6.27 9.29
N LEU A 55 0.74 5.94 9.98
CA LEU A 55 -0.60 6.29 9.49
C LEU A 55 -1.02 7.71 9.89
N ALA A 56 -0.12 8.68 9.70
CA ALA A 56 -0.41 10.07 10.05
C ALA A 56 -1.58 10.61 9.20
N TYR A 57 -2.55 11.18 9.89
CA TYR A 57 -3.71 11.85 9.27
C TYR A 57 -4.62 10.94 8.45
N MET A 58 -4.55 9.66 8.66
CA MET A 58 -5.43 8.69 8.01
C MET A 58 -6.74 8.54 8.77
N PRO A 59 -7.78 7.99 8.14
CA PRO A 59 -9.05 7.72 8.82
C PRO A 59 -8.86 6.86 10.06
N GLU A 60 -9.69 7.08 11.08
CA GLU A 60 -9.63 6.30 12.33
C GLU A 60 -9.75 4.81 12.08
N GLU A 61 -10.52 4.42 11.09
CA GLU A 61 -10.73 3.03 10.72
C GLU A 61 -9.42 2.33 10.36
N TRP A 62 -8.47 3.04 9.76
CA TRP A 62 -7.15 2.48 9.45
C TRP A 62 -6.36 2.23 10.72
N GLU A 63 -6.48 3.13 11.68
CA GLU A 63 -5.78 3.02 12.95
C GLU A 63 -6.32 1.90 13.81
N ILE A 64 -7.63 1.77 13.89
CA ILE A 64 -8.29 0.75 14.68
C ILE A 64 -7.91 -0.65 14.21
N GLU A 65 -7.86 -0.87 12.92
CA GLU A 65 -7.46 -2.17 12.39
C GLU A 65 -6.02 -2.53 12.76
N SER A 66 -5.16 -1.53 12.91
CA SER A 66 -3.78 -1.77 13.31
C SER A 66 -3.64 -2.04 14.80
N ILE A 67 -4.49 -1.41 15.62
CA ILE A 67 -4.37 -1.45 17.07
C ILE A 67 -5.05 -2.67 17.67
N ASP A 68 -6.22 -3.01 17.19
CA ASP A 68 -7.07 -4.05 17.79
C ASP A 68 -7.06 -5.36 17.01
N ARG A 69 -5.88 -5.86 16.74
CA ARG A 69 -5.70 -7.13 16.03
C ARG A 69 -6.54 -8.28 16.55
N LYS A 70 -6.71 -8.35 17.87
CA LYS A 70 -7.44 -9.45 18.47
C LYS A 70 -8.93 -9.42 18.16
N TYR A 71 -9.41 -8.29 17.70
CA TYR A 71 -10.80 -8.11 17.30
C TYR A 71 -10.96 -7.95 15.82
N ALA A 72 -9.87 -7.71 15.10
CA ALA A 72 -9.90 -7.60 13.67
C ALA A 72 -10.17 -8.97 13.06
N ILE A 73 -11.02 -9.01 12.10
CA ILE A 73 -11.20 -10.22 11.31
C ILE A 73 -9.93 -10.34 10.48
N ASP A 74 -9.21 -11.43 10.63
CA ASP A 74 -7.92 -11.65 9.99
C ASP A 74 -7.91 -11.36 8.49
N THR A 75 -9.03 -11.54 7.84
CA THR A 75 -9.17 -11.33 6.41
C THR A 75 -9.18 -9.87 6.00
N ASP A 76 -9.47 -8.97 6.94
CA ASP A 76 -9.60 -7.55 6.62
C ASP A 76 -8.44 -6.70 7.13
N GLY A 77 -7.57 -7.29 7.95
CA GLY A 77 -6.44 -6.58 8.54
C GLY A 77 -5.39 -6.16 7.51
N PHE A 78 -4.84 -4.98 7.72
CA PHE A 78 -3.76 -4.45 6.89
C PHE A 78 -2.45 -4.31 7.67
N ASP A 79 -2.27 -5.15 8.67
CA ASP A 79 -0.99 -5.22 9.37
C ASP A 79 0.11 -5.60 8.39
N ARG A 80 1.29 -5.01 8.57
CA ARG A 80 2.40 -5.31 7.70
C ARG A 80 2.86 -6.75 7.91
N THR A 81 2.55 -7.61 6.95
CA THR A 81 2.90 -9.03 6.97
C THR A 81 3.40 -9.48 5.61
N TYR A 82 4.30 -10.46 5.62
CA TYR A 82 4.77 -11.08 4.40
C TYR A 82 5.03 -12.56 4.65
N ASP A 83 4.43 -13.40 3.79
CA ASP A 83 4.65 -14.84 3.80
C ASP A 83 5.47 -15.21 2.56
N LYS A 84 6.70 -15.60 2.78
CA LYS A 84 7.64 -15.95 1.73
C LYS A 84 7.20 -17.15 0.90
N GLU A 85 6.48 -18.11 1.49
CA GLU A 85 6.04 -19.31 0.79
C GLU A 85 4.90 -19.03 -0.18
N SER A 86 3.90 -18.29 0.27
CA SER A 86 2.74 -17.97 -0.57
C SER A 86 2.91 -16.70 -1.38
N GLY A 87 3.86 -15.85 -0.99
CA GLY A 87 4.01 -14.52 -1.59
C GLY A 87 3.02 -13.49 -1.06
N ARG A 88 2.20 -13.86 -0.09
CA ARG A 88 1.17 -12.96 0.43
C ARG A 88 1.80 -11.77 1.14
N TRP A 89 1.47 -10.57 0.70
CA TRP A 89 1.97 -9.31 1.25
C TRP A 89 0.81 -8.37 1.57
N THR A 90 0.82 -7.87 2.79
CA THR A 90 -0.23 -6.98 3.29
C THR A 90 0.42 -5.83 4.02
N PHE A 91 -0.07 -4.62 3.81
CA PHE A 91 0.39 -3.47 4.59
C PHE A 91 -0.55 -2.28 4.45
N GLN A 92 -0.34 -1.29 5.31
CA GLN A 92 -0.87 0.05 5.14
C GLN A 92 0.17 1.05 5.64
N CYS A 93 0.24 2.19 4.98
CA CYS A 93 1.20 3.24 5.32
C CYS A 93 0.68 4.59 4.86
N SER A 94 1.30 5.66 5.33
CA SER A 94 1.06 6.98 4.77
C SER A 94 2.37 7.73 4.59
N LEU A 95 2.40 8.62 3.63
CA LEU A 95 3.58 9.42 3.31
C LEU A 95 3.16 10.71 2.62
N LYS A 96 4.08 11.65 2.59
CA LYS A 96 3.90 12.88 1.81
C LYS A 96 4.22 12.56 0.36
N ASN A 97 3.21 12.44 -0.46
CA ASN A 97 3.32 11.89 -1.82
C ASN A 97 3.74 12.95 -2.86
N TYR A 98 4.78 13.74 -2.57
CA TYR A 98 5.17 14.87 -3.41
C TYR A 98 5.65 14.49 -4.81
N ASP A 99 6.38 13.40 -4.92
CA ASP A 99 6.97 12.99 -6.19
C ASP A 99 6.19 11.85 -6.84
N ASP A 100 4.90 11.73 -6.51
CA ASP A 100 4.04 10.66 -6.98
C ASP A 100 4.61 9.27 -6.63
N THR A 101 5.21 9.16 -5.44
CA THR A 101 5.84 7.92 -5.00
C THR A 101 4.86 6.75 -4.98
N ILE A 102 3.63 7.01 -4.53
CA ILE A 102 2.58 5.97 -4.48
C ILE A 102 2.22 5.53 -5.91
N GLU A 103 2.04 6.47 -6.83
CA GLU A 103 1.73 6.14 -8.22
C GLU A 103 2.88 5.38 -8.88
N LYS A 104 4.12 5.76 -8.59
CA LYS A 104 5.29 5.01 -9.06
C LYS A 104 5.30 3.58 -8.53
N PHE A 105 4.95 3.40 -7.24
CA PHE A 105 4.81 2.06 -6.66
C PHE A 105 3.72 1.27 -7.39
N LEU A 106 2.54 1.85 -7.54
CA LEU A 106 1.43 1.17 -8.21
C LEU A 106 1.78 0.79 -9.65
N ASN A 107 2.46 1.67 -10.36
CA ASN A 107 2.89 1.38 -11.73
C ASN A 107 3.93 0.26 -11.79
N MET A 108 4.69 0.05 -10.74
CA MET A 108 5.67 -1.03 -10.66
C MET A 108 5.05 -2.37 -10.22
N VAL A 109 3.91 -2.34 -9.55
CA VAL A 109 3.26 -3.54 -9.00
C VAL A 109 3.14 -4.67 -10.03
N PRO A 110 2.70 -4.44 -11.27
CA PRO A 110 2.57 -5.55 -12.23
C PRO A 110 3.89 -6.28 -12.53
N TYR A 111 5.01 -5.66 -12.29
CA TYR A 111 6.31 -6.27 -12.50
C TYR A 111 6.56 -7.43 -11.54
N PHE A 112 6.15 -7.31 -10.27
CA PHE A 112 6.50 -8.28 -9.24
C PHE A 112 5.31 -8.88 -8.50
N VAL A 113 4.09 -8.44 -8.78
CA VAL A 113 2.87 -8.93 -8.14
C VAL A 113 2.00 -9.62 -9.16
N GLU A 114 1.53 -10.83 -8.84
CA GLU A 114 0.69 -11.60 -9.75
C GLU A 114 -0.80 -11.39 -9.51
N ASP A 115 -1.17 -10.99 -8.29
CA ASP A 115 -2.57 -10.78 -7.92
C ASP A 115 -2.67 -9.65 -6.92
N VAL A 116 -3.61 -8.74 -7.13
CA VAL A 116 -3.90 -7.63 -6.23
C VAL A 116 -5.32 -7.81 -5.70
N GLU A 117 -5.42 -8.11 -4.42
CA GLU A 117 -6.70 -8.27 -3.76
C GLU A 117 -7.26 -6.93 -3.31
N HIS A 118 -6.39 -6.00 -2.92
CA HIS A 118 -6.80 -4.69 -2.44
C HIS A 118 -5.70 -3.68 -2.72
N ALA A 119 -6.04 -2.58 -3.35
CA ALA A 119 -5.15 -1.43 -3.50
C ALA A 119 -5.98 -0.17 -3.39
N GLU A 120 -5.74 0.58 -2.35
CA GLU A 120 -6.56 1.72 -1.97
C GLU A 120 -5.66 2.91 -1.65
N VAL A 121 -5.99 4.08 -2.22
CA VAL A 121 -5.26 5.33 -1.99
C VAL A 121 -6.21 6.34 -1.37
N PHE A 122 -5.78 6.98 -0.30
CA PHE A 122 -6.57 7.97 0.40
C PHE A 122 -5.73 9.22 0.71
N TYR A 123 -6.08 10.33 0.07
CA TYR A 123 -5.48 11.61 0.40
C TYR A 123 -6.23 12.23 1.58
N GLU A 124 -5.51 12.76 2.56
CA GLU A 124 -6.08 13.17 3.85
C GLU A 124 -7.22 14.18 3.76
N GLU A 125 -7.33 14.90 2.65
CA GLU A 125 -8.42 15.85 2.45
C GLU A 125 -9.60 15.30 1.64
N TRP A 126 -9.54 14.03 1.24
CA TRP A 126 -10.64 13.42 0.50
C TRP A 126 -11.72 12.88 1.43
N ASP A 127 -12.91 12.76 0.90
CA ASP A 127 -14.04 12.15 1.60
C ASP A 127 -14.05 10.63 1.45
N CYS A 128 -13.43 10.11 0.43
CA CYS A 128 -13.36 8.68 0.18
C CYS A 128 -12.06 8.33 -0.55
N SER A 129 -11.77 7.05 -0.60
CA SER A 129 -10.55 6.55 -1.22
C SER A 129 -10.72 6.23 -2.70
N GLU A 130 -9.61 6.17 -3.40
CA GLU A 130 -9.53 5.61 -4.74
C GLU A 130 -9.27 4.12 -4.66
N LYS A 131 -9.91 3.37 -5.53
CA LYS A 131 -9.67 1.95 -5.70
C LYS A 131 -8.81 1.71 -6.94
N TRP A 132 -7.77 0.90 -6.77
CA TRP A 132 -6.92 0.50 -7.86
C TRP A 132 -6.99 -1.01 -8.05
N GLU A 133 -6.98 -1.46 -9.31
CA GLU A 133 -7.04 -2.88 -9.63
C GLU A 133 -6.00 -3.24 -10.67
N LEU A 134 -5.52 -4.48 -10.60
CA LEU A 134 -4.61 -5.02 -11.60
C LEU A 134 -5.46 -5.60 -12.75
N ILE A 135 -5.42 -4.93 -13.89
CA ILE A 135 -6.23 -5.28 -15.07
C ILE A 135 -5.32 -5.36 -16.27
N ASP A 136 -5.28 -6.51 -16.93
CA ASP A 136 -4.47 -6.74 -18.14
C ASP A 136 -3.01 -6.31 -17.97
N GLY A 137 -2.42 -6.65 -16.83
CA GLY A 137 -1.01 -6.37 -16.56
C GLY A 137 -0.70 -4.93 -16.20
N LYS A 138 -1.70 -4.14 -15.86
CA LYS A 138 -1.53 -2.73 -15.47
C LYS A 138 -2.36 -2.42 -14.24
N MET A 139 -1.83 -1.55 -13.40
CA MET A 139 -2.64 -0.98 -12.32
C MET A 139 -3.49 0.15 -12.86
N VAL A 140 -4.78 0.07 -12.61
CA VAL A 140 -5.77 1.03 -13.12
C VAL A 140 -6.61 1.52 -11.97
N MET A 141 -6.77 2.84 -11.88
CA MET A 141 -7.71 3.41 -10.93
C MET A 141 -9.11 3.25 -11.51
N THR A 142 -9.94 2.47 -10.83
CA THR A 142 -11.30 2.16 -11.30
C THR A 142 -12.31 3.18 -10.86
N ASN A 143 -11.94 4.04 -9.93
CA ASN A 143 -12.80 5.08 -9.36
C ASN A 143 -14.03 4.51 -8.65
N ASP A 144 -14.01 3.25 -8.30
CA ASP A 144 -15.02 2.65 -7.47
C ASP A 144 -14.80 3.06 -6.01
N LYS A 145 -15.89 3.15 -5.28
CA LYS A 145 -15.81 3.54 -3.88
C LYS A 145 -15.60 2.31 -3.03
N PHE A 146 -14.49 2.27 -2.32
CA PHE A 146 -14.27 1.23 -1.35
C PHE A 146 -15.07 1.48 -0.08
N VAL A 147 -14.79 2.61 0.52
CA VAL A 147 -15.32 2.95 1.83
C VAL A 147 -15.51 4.44 1.91
N ASN A 148 -16.62 4.84 2.46
CA ASN A 148 -16.81 6.23 2.86
C ASN A 148 -16.28 6.37 4.27
N TYR A 149 -15.24 7.15 4.45
CA TYR A 149 -14.70 7.40 5.76
C TYR A 149 -15.48 8.55 6.39
N THR A 150 -16.23 8.23 7.41
CA THR A 150 -17.05 9.21 8.09
C THR A 150 -16.23 9.95 9.14
N HIS A 151 -15.22 10.64 8.72
CA HIS A 151 -14.62 11.60 9.60
C HIS A 151 -15.66 12.63 9.91
N SER A 152 -16.24 12.53 11.08
CA SER A 152 -17.15 13.58 11.54
C SER A 152 -17.98 14.13 10.41
N ASP A 153 -18.90 13.42 9.90
CA ASP A 153 -19.88 13.90 8.94
C ASP A 153 -19.41 14.12 7.51
N LEU A 154 -18.18 13.84 7.24
CA LEU A 154 -17.76 13.78 5.85
C LEU A 154 -18.35 12.50 5.27
N GLY A 155 -17.86 11.93 4.38
CA GLY A 155 -18.27 10.59 4.15
C GLY A 155 -19.06 10.32 2.93
N PHE A 156 -18.89 11.14 1.95
CA PHE A 156 -19.58 10.89 0.71
C PHE A 156 -18.62 10.87 -0.45
N CYS A 157 -18.76 9.85 -1.21
CA CYS A 157 -18.11 9.80 -2.49
C CYS A 157 -19.11 9.97 -3.60
#